data_6cfaf53222ecb564d0e12df35200f863
#
_entry.id   6cfaf53222ecb564d0e12df35200f863
#
_cell.length_a   1.000
_cell.length_b   1.000
_cell.length_c   1.000
_cell.angle_alpha   90.00
_cell.angle_beta   90.00
_cell.angle_gamma   90.00
#
_symmetry.space_group_name_H-M   'P 1'
#
loop_
_entity.id
_entity.type
_entity.pdbx_description
1 polymer ?
#
loop_
_entity_poly.entity_id
_entity_poly.type
_entity_poly.pdbx_seq_one_letter_code
_entity_poly.pdbx_strand_id
1 'polypeptide(L)'
;MKPVQELEKNEVYAVEFQGVSTYYFGEAKPAITNVWLKIPPKSLTLIVGPNGSGKTTLLETLLGLLKPKFGRVKLLGYDVPEQVNVARRMCGYLPQDFMRPPGEPFSVKEIVGMGLASNKPFGKLNENDWLMVEEALNLVGIDDLANRPVGRLSGGQQQKVMLARALVRKPKLLLLDEPFSALDETSRRFIAETLLPSLIEDGCTVVMVSHDVSFKPKGCTMTVRMNSGRIVEVNLR
;
A
#
# COMPACT_ATOMS: atom_id res chain seq x y z
N MET A 1 -18.37 18.43 19.94
CA MET A 1 -18.03 17.53 18.83
C MET A 1 -18.97 17.83 17.68
N LYS A 2 -18.53 18.53 16.62
CA LYS A 2 -19.34 18.73 15.42
C LYS A 2 -19.22 17.46 14.56
N PRO A 3 -20.31 16.91 14.02
CA PRO A 3 -20.27 15.75 13.17
C PRO A 3 -19.61 16.10 11.82
N VAL A 4 -18.77 15.20 11.32
CA VAL A 4 -18.18 15.23 9.96
C VAL A 4 -19.32 14.93 8.94
N GLN A 5 -20.22 15.90 8.78
CA GLN A 5 -21.30 15.87 7.78
C GLN A 5 -21.31 17.25 7.14
N GLU A 6 -20.55 17.37 6.06
CA GLU A 6 -20.75 18.32 4.96
C GLU A 6 -19.51 18.35 4.09
N LEU A 7 -19.27 17.24 3.36
CA LEU A 7 -18.50 17.24 2.13
C LEU A 7 -19.43 16.70 1.03
N GLU A 8 -19.51 17.44 -0.04
CA GLU A 8 -20.55 17.39 -1.05
C GLU A 8 -20.69 16.06 -1.82
N LYS A 9 -21.87 15.86 -2.37
CA LYS A 9 -22.45 14.64 -2.98
C LYS A 9 -21.76 14.07 -4.23
N ASN A 10 -20.48 14.39 -4.56
CA ASN A 10 -19.81 13.87 -5.77
C ASN A 10 -18.29 13.61 -5.63
N GLU A 11 -17.69 13.63 -4.44
CA GLU A 11 -16.27 13.29 -4.33
C GLU A 11 -16.09 11.76 -4.27
N VAL A 12 -15.39 11.22 -5.26
CA VAL A 12 -14.97 9.82 -5.26
C VAL A 12 -13.77 9.70 -4.33
N TYR A 13 -13.96 9.11 -3.15
CA TYR A 13 -12.88 8.78 -2.24
C TYR A 13 -11.97 7.69 -2.83
N ALA A 14 -10.68 7.77 -2.54
CA ALA A 14 -9.75 6.72 -2.93
C ALA A 14 -10.02 5.41 -2.17
N VAL A 15 -10.47 5.54 -0.91
CA VAL A 15 -10.81 4.41 -0.04
C VAL A 15 -12.09 4.72 0.73
N GLU A 16 -13.04 3.79 0.75
CA GLU A 16 -14.22 3.87 1.62
C GLU A 16 -14.49 2.55 2.32
N PHE A 17 -14.67 2.61 3.63
CA PHE A 17 -15.21 1.55 4.48
C PHE A 17 -16.49 2.05 5.13
N GLN A 18 -17.57 1.28 5.04
CA GLN A 18 -18.90 1.63 5.56
C GLN A 18 -19.40 0.50 6.45
N GLY A 19 -19.13 0.57 7.77
CA GLY A 19 -19.56 -0.41 8.78
C GLY A 19 -18.95 -1.79 8.59
N VAL A 20 -17.69 -1.85 8.16
CA VAL A 20 -17.04 -3.09 7.72
C VAL A 20 -16.54 -3.93 8.87
N SER A 21 -16.89 -5.23 8.82
CA SER A 21 -16.33 -6.25 9.71
C SER A 21 -15.83 -7.44 8.90
N THR A 22 -14.57 -7.85 9.14
CA THR A 22 -13.89 -8.93 8.42
C THR A 22 -13.36 -9.98 9.40
N TYR A 23 -13.45 -11.24 9.01
CA TYR A 23 -13.01 -12.41 9.79
C TYR A 23 -11.99 -13.19 8.99
N TYR A 24 -10.99 -13.76 9.65
CA TYR A 24 -10.21 -14.84 9.06
C TYR A 24 -11.01 -16.12 9.02
N PHE A 25 -10.66 -17.00 8.07
CA PHE A 25 -11.35 -18.28 7.93
C PHE A 25 -11.25 -19.12 9.21
N GLY A 26 -12.38 -19.62 9.69
CA GLY A 26 -12.46 -20.43 10.92
C GLY A 26 -12.47 -19.63 12.22
N GLU A 27 -12.27 -18.31 12.19
CA GLU A 27 -12.26 -17.50 13.40
C GLU A 27 -13.67 -17.03 13.80
N ALA A 28 -13.98 -17.16 15.10
CA ALA A 28 -15.25 -16.69 15.66
C ALA A 28 -15.26 -15.17 15.92
N LYS A 29 -14.09 -14.56 16.10
CA LYS A 29 -13.96 -13.13 16.36
C LYS A 29 -13.52 -12.39 15.11
N PRO A 30 -14.08 -11.20 14.84
CA PRO A 30 -13.65 -10.37 13.73
C PRO A 30 -12.24 -9.82 13.96
N ALA A 31 -11.42 -9.79 12.91
CA ALA A 31 -10.12 -9.13 12.92
C ALA A 31 -10.24 -7.60 12.80
N ILE A 32 -11.30 -7.13 12.08
CA ILE A 32 -11.73 -5.73 12.12
C ILE A 32 -13.23 -5.65 12.33
N THR A 33 -13.71 -4.66 13.09
CA THR A 33 -15.09 -4.54 13.55
C THR A 33 -15.67 -3.17 13.30
N ASN A 34 -16.78 -3.13 12.54
CA ASN A 34 -17.56 -1.91 12.30
C ASN A 34 -16.72 -0.70 11.92
N VAL A 35 -15.82 -0.90 10.94
CA VAL A 35 -14.88 0.13 10.48
C VAL A 35 -15.62 1.12 9.56
N TRP A 36 -15.50 2.40 9.88
CA TRP A 36 -15.93 3.53 9.06
C TRP A 36 -14.70 4.38 8.75
N LEU A 37 -14.33 4.50 7.47
CA LEU A 37 -13.16 5.25 7.03
C LEU A 37 -13.38 5.77 5.61
N LYS A 38 -13.03 7.03 5.38
CA LYS A 38 -12.97 7.62 4.05
C LYS A 38 -11.62 8.30 3.88
N ILE A 39 -10.91 7.97 2.80
CA ILE A 39 -9.62 8.56 2.46
C ILE A 39 -9.78 9.33 1.15
N PRO A 40 -9.50 10.64 1.13
CA PRO A 40 -9.58 11.44 -0.07
C PRO A 40 -8.48 11.06 -1.07
N PRO A 41 -8.66 11.32 -2.37
CA PRO A 41 -7.61 11.15 -3.36
C PRO A 41 -6.47 12.16 -3.14
N LYS A 42 -5.29 11.85 -3.70
CA LYS A 42 -4.09 12.72 -3.66
C LYS A 42 -3.69 13.12 -2.23
N SER A 43 -3.75 12.19 -1.31
CA SER A 43 -3.45 12.40 0.11
C SER A 43 -2.51 11.33 0.64
N LEU A 44 -1.85 11.62 1.77
CA LEU A 44 -1.10 10.64 2.53
C LEU A 44 -1.82 10.37 3.84
N THR A 45 -2.26 9.14 4.02
CA THR A 45 -2.88 8.64 5.25
C THR A 45 -1.93 7.68 5.95
N LEU A 46 -1.65 7.96 7.22
CA LEU A 46 -0.91 7.08 8.10
C LEU A 46 -1.87 6.38 9.07
N ILE A 47 -1.89 5.04 9.01
CA ILE A 47 -2.67 4.20 9.92
C ILE A 47 -1.71 3.60 10.94
N VAL A 48 -1.90 3.90 12.22
CA VAL A 48 -1.04 3.45 13.31
C VAL A 48 -1.78 2.61 14.34
N GLY A 49 -1.06 1.76 15.03
CA GLY A 49 -1.59 0.95 16.11
C GLY A 49 -0.67 -0.22 16.47
N PRO A 50 -0.88 -0.87 17.61
CA PRO A 50 -0.07 -2.00 18.05
C PRO A 50 -0.19 -3.18 17.07
N ASN A 51 0.73 -4.15 17.20
CA ASN A 51 0.63 -5.41 16.46
C ASN A 51 -0.70 -6.11 16.81
N GLY A 52 -1.34 -6.73 15.82
CA GLY A 52 -2.67 -7.34 15.99
C GLY A 52 -3.84 -6.36 16.06
N SER A 53 -3.64 -5.05 15.85
CA SER A 53 -4.74 -4.07 15.84
C SER A 53 -5.63 -4.11 14.60
N GLY A 54 -5.30 -4.93 13.57
CA GLY A 54 -6.10 -5.10 12.36
C GLY A 54 -5.65 -4.26 11.16
N LYS A 55 -4.48 -3.61 11.20
CA LYS A 55 -3.96 -2.75 10.12
C LYS A 55 -3.77 -3.50 8.80
N THR A 56 -3.03 -4.61 8.82
CA THR A 56 -2.84 -5.49 7.65
C THR A 56 -4.17 -6.04 7.15
N THR A 57 -5.05 -6.48 8.06
CA THR A 57 -6.41 -6.96 7.73
C THR A 57 -7.23 -5.89 7.02
N LEU A 58 -7.08 -4.61 7.42
CA LEU A 58 -7.72 -3.49 6.73
C LEU A 58 -7.26 -3.37 5.28
N LEU A 59 -5.93 -3.43 5.03
CA LEU A 59 -5.37 -3.39 3.67
C LEU A 59 -5.79 -4.62 2.85
N GLU A 60 -5.75 -5.81 3.43
CA GLU A 60 -6.17 -7.06 2.78
C GLU A 60 -7.67 -7.04 2.42
N THR A 61 -8.51 -6.50 3.30
CA THR A 61 -9.94 -6.33 3.03
C THR A 61 -10.16 -5.31 1.91
N LEU A 62 -9.43 -4.19 1.92
CA LEU A 62 -9.47 -3.19 0.86
C LEU A 62 -9.08 -3.77 -0.51
N LEU A 63 -8.04 -4.59 -0.53
CA LEU A 63 -7.60 -5.28 -1.74
C LEU A 63 -8.49 -6.49 -2.10
N GLY A 64 -9.53 -6.80 -1.32
CA GLY A 64 -10.40 -7.96 -1.54
C GLY A 64 -9.68 -9.31 -1.43
N LEU A 65 -8.54 -9.36 -0.72
CA LEU A 65 -7.86 -10.60 -0.34
C LEU A 65 -8.64 -11.30 0.78
N LEU A 66 -9.25 -10.50 1.65
CA LEU A 66 -10.24 -10.95 2.63
C LEU A 66 -11.61 -10.35 2.29
N LYS A 67 -12.62 -11.20 2.24
CA LYS A 67 -14.00 -10.77 1.97
C LYS A 67 -14.63 -10.20 3.25
N PRO A 68 -15.19 -8.97 3.23
CA PRO A 68 -15.94 -8.44 4.35
C PRO A 68 -17.19 -9.30 4.60
N LYS A 69 -17.46 -9.60 5.86
CA LYS A 69 -18.69 -10.31 6.28
C LYS A 69 -19.87 -9.34 6.42
N PHE A 70 -19.58 -8.12 6.84
CA PHE A 70 -20.54 -7.03 7.00
C PHE A 70 -19.99 -5.73 6.44
N GLY A 71 -20.89 -4.83 6.04
CA GLY A 71 -20.56 -3.52 5.52
C GLY A 71 -20.22 -3.51 4.04
N ARG A 72 -19.73 -2.37 3.56
CA ARG A 72 -19.33 -2.15 2.16
C ARG A 72 -17.95 -1.53 2.09
N VAL A 73 -17.17 -1.94 1.08
CA VAL A 73 -15.83 -1.38 0.80
C VAL A 73 -15.82 -0.87 -0.62
N LYS A 74 -15.25 0.33 -0.83
CA LYS A 74 -14.91 0.82 -2.16
C LYS A 74 -13.43 1.16 -2.25
N LEU A 75 -12.85 0.80 -3.38
CA LEU A 75 -11.45 1.04 -3.74
C LEU A 75 -11.42 1.83 -5.05
N LEU A 76 -10.97 3.08 -5.01
CA LEU A 76 -10.98 4.00 -6.15
C LEU A 76 -12.38 4.12 -6.84
N GLY A 77 -13.44 4.09 -6.03
CA GLY A 77 -14.83 4.12 -6.49
C GLY A 77 -15.43 2.77 -6.90
N TYR A 78 -14.63 1.71 -7.00
CA TYR A 78 -15.08 0.36 -7.36
C TYR A 78 -15.51 -0.46 -6.13
N ASP A 79 -16.62 -1.18 -6.23
CA ASP A 79 -17.08 -2.04 -5.14
C ASP A 79 -16.18 -3.28 -4.96
N VAL A 80 -15.86 -3.59 -3.70
CA VAL A 80 -15.04 -4.73 -3.29
C VAL A 80 -15.93 -5.74 -2.54
N PRO A 81 -15.91 -7.03 -2.93
CA PRO A 81 -14.95 -7.67 -3.85
C PRO A 81 -15.36 -7.69 -5.34
N GLU A 82 -16.54 -7.26 -5.72
CA GLU A 82 -17.14 -7.50 -7.04
C GLU A 82 -16.30 -6.94 -8.19
N GLN A 83 -15.78 -5.72 -8.04
CA GLN A 83 -15.02 -5.00 -9.08
C GLN A 83 -13.54 -4.85 -8.72
N VAL A 84 -13.05 -5.52 -7.70
CA VAL A 84 -11.70 -5.34 -7.16
C VAL A 84 -10.59 -5.55 -8.19
N ASN A 85 -10.79 -6.44 -9.16
CA ASN A 85 -9.78 -6.70 -10.21
C ASN A 85 -9.53 -5.48 -11.11
N VAL A 86 -10.53 -4.61 -11.31
CA VAL A 86 -10.36 -3.34 -12.03
C VAL A 86 -9.56 -2.36 -11.18
N ALA A 87 -9.93 -2.20 -9.92
CA ALA A 87 -9.27 -1.30 -8.98
C ALA A 87 -7.79 -1.70 -8.73
N ARG A 88 -7.51 -2.99 -8.52
CA ARG A 88 -6.14 -3.51 -8.29
C ARG A 88 -5.16 -3.15 -9.41
N ARG A 89 -5.62 -2.99 -10.65
CA ARG A 89 -4.75 -2.59 -11.77
C ARG A 89 -4.19 -1.18 -11.60
N MET A 90 -4.84 -0.35 -10.80
CA MET A 90 -4.45 1.02 -10.49
C MET A 90 -3.77 1.14 -9.12
N CYS A 91 -3.58 0.02 -8.41
CA CYS A 91 -2.96 -0.01 -7.09
C CYS A 91 -1.55 -0.57 -7.14
N GLY A 92 -0.67 0.00 -6.31
CA GLY A 92 0.59 -0.60 -5.88
C GLY A 92 0.44 -1.11 -4.45
N TYR A 93 1.01 -2.27 -4.14
CA TYR A 93 1.00 -2.83 -2.80
C TYR A 93 2.36 -3.36 -2.39
N LEU A 94 2.87 -2.87 -1.27
CA LEU A 94 4.03 -3.38 -0.56
C LEU A 94 3.53 -4.13 0.68
N PRO A 95 3.56 -5.48 0.71
CA PRO A 95 3.17 -6.26 1.87
C PRO A 95 4.27 -6.25 2.95
N GLN A 96 3.89 -6.54 4.20
CA GLN A 96 4.83 -6.64 5.31
C GLN A 96 5.80 -7.81 5.14
N ASP A 97 5.32 -8.98 4.71
CA ASP A 97 6.13 -10.18 4.49
C ASP A 97 6.46 -10.33 3.00
N PHE A 98 7.70 -10.02 2.65
CA PHE A 98 8.18 -10.02 1.26
C PHE A 98 9.57 -10.63 1.08
N MET A 99 10.24 -11.02 2.17
CA MET A 99 11.62 -11.49 2.12
C MET A 99 11.79 -12.69 1.21
N ARG A 100 12.76 -12.61 0.29
CA ARG A 100 13.07 -13.67 -0.65
C ARG A 100 14.23 -14.50 -0.15
N PRO A 101 14.13 -15.85 -0.25
CA PRO A 101 15.19 -16.74 0.20
C PRO A 101 16.46 -16.55 -0.66
N PRO A 102 17.66 -16.84 -0.10
CA PRO A 102 18.93 -16.70 -0.81
C PRO A 102 19.03 -17.48 -2.15
N GLY A 103 18.23 -18.53 -2.31
CA GLY A 103 18.17 -19.36 -3.52
C GLY A 103 17.23 -18.85 -4.59
N GLU A 104 16.56 -17.71 -4.39
CA GLU A 104 15.65 -17.14 -5.40
C GLU A 104 16.44 -16.77 -6.67
N PRO A 105 16.12 -17.36 -7.85
CA PRO A 105 16.92 -17.18 -9.06
C PRO A 105 16.65 -15.87 -9.80
N PHE A 106 15.55 -15.18 -9.48
CA PHE A 106 15.13 -13.98 -10.18
C PHE A 106 16.03 -12.79 -9.87
N SER A 107 16.37 -12.05 -10.92
CA SER A 107 17.04 -10.75 -10.80
C SER A 107 16.10 -9.67 -10.26
N VAL A 108 16.67 -8.60 -9.74
CA VAL A 108 15.93 -7.43 -9.26
C VAL A 108 14.97 -6.88 -10.32
N LYS A 109 15.46 -6.68 -11.56
CA LYS A 109 14.63 -6.15 -12.66
C LYS A 109 13.47 -7.09 -13.01
N GLU A 110 13.66 -8.42 -12.93
CA GLU A 110 12.58 -9.37 -13.18
C GLU A 110 11.50 -9.30 -12.09
N ILE A 111 11.90 -9.18 -10.81
CA ILE A 111 10.94 -8.99 -9.71
C ILE A 111 10.14 -7.69 -9.88
N VAL A 112 10.78 -6.59 -10.26
CA VAL A 112 10.08 -5.32 -10.52
C VAL A 112 9.17 -5.46 -11.75
N GLY A 113 9.65 -6.11 -12.82
CA GLY A 113 8.88 -6.38 -14.04
C GLY A 113 7.62 -7.22 -13.80
N MET A 114 7.61 -8.13 -12.82
CA MET A 114 6.41 -8.86 -12.40
C MET A 114 5.27 -7.91 -11.98
N GLY A 115 5.60 -6.70 -11.54
CA GLY A 115 4.62 -5.64 -11.28
C GLY A 115 3.79 -5.30 -12.52
N LEU A 116 4.32 -5.38 -13.73
CA LEU A 116 3.64 -5.11 -15.00
C LEU A 116 3.02 -6.37 -15.61
N ALA A 117 3.62 -7.54 -15.38
CA ALA A 117 3.33 -8.80 -16.07
C ALA A 117 1.86 -9.23 -15.96
N SER A 118 1.17 -8.96 -14.84
CA SER A 118 -0.22 -9.38 -14.62
C SER A 118 -1.23 -8.74 -15.59
N ASN A 119 -0.85 -7.67 -16.29
CA ASN A 119 -1.70 -6.98 -17.28
C ASN A 119 -1.28 -7.28 -18.73
N LYS A 120 -0.32 -8.18 -18.92
CA LYS A 120 0.25 -8.48 -20.23
C LYS A 120 -0.11 -9.88 -20.68
N PRO A 121 -0.34 -10.09 -21.99
CA PRO A 121 -0.54 -11.43 -22.55
C PRO A 121 0.68 -12.32 -22.23
N PHE A 122 0.42 -13.47 -21.62
CA PHE A 122 1.47 -14.42 -21.20
C PHE A 122 2.57 -13.82 -20.29
N GLY A 123 2.31 -12.68 -19.66
CA GLY A 123 3.30 -12.00 -18.81
C GLY A 123 4.51 -11.39 -19.53
N LYS A 124 4.51 -11.37 -20.89
CA LYS A 124 5.64 -10.87 -21.66
C LYS A 124 5.72 -9.35 -21.63
N LEU A 125 6.88 -8.83 -21.22
CA LEU A 125 7.20 -7.42 -21.22
C LEU A 125 7.83 -7.02 -22.55
N ASN A 126 7.46 -5.83 -23.05
CA ASN A 126 8.08 -5.19 -24.20
C ASN A 126 9.18 -4.20 -23.79
N GLU A 127 9.84 -3.54 -24.75
CA GLU A 127 10.91 -2.59 -24.49
C GLU A 127 10.47 -1.42 -23.60
N ASN A 128 9.27 -0.85 -23.84
CA ASN A 128 8.74 0.23 -23.02
C ASN A 128 8.47 -0.22 -21.57
N ASP A 129 8.07 -1.47 -21.37
CA ASP A 129 7.88 -2.02 -20.03
C ASP A 129 9.22 -2.11 -19.28
N TRP A 130 10.29 -2.48 -19.97
CA TRP A 130 11.62 -2.52 -19.37
C TRP A 130 12.15 -1.12 -19.03
N LEU A 131 11.85 -0.10 -19.83
CA LEU A 131 12.15 1.29 -19.48
C LEU A 131 11.39 1.72 -18.21
N MET A 132 10.12 1.33 -18.04
CA MET A 132 9.37 1.58 -16.81
C MET A 132 10.01 0.87 -15.60
N VAL A 133 10.56 -0.32 -15.79
CA VAL A 133 11.30 -1.03 -14.73
C VAL A 133 12.56 -0.25 -14.33
N GLU A 134 13.33 0.23 -15.29
CA GLU A 134 14.53 1.05 -15.05
C GLU A 134 14.16 2.35 -14.33
N GLU A 135 13.12 3.06 -14.76
CA GLU A 135 12.61 4.25 -14.07
C GLU A 135 12.24 3.95 -12.61
N ALA A 136 11.55 2.84 -12.36
CA ALA A 136 11.14 2.47 -11.00
C ALA A 136 12.33 2.11 -10.10
N LEU A 137 13.38 1.47 -10.66
CA LEU A 137 14.62 1.16 -9.94
C LEU A 137 15.39 2.44 -9.58
N ASN A 138 15.51 3.36 -10.55
CA ASN A 138 16.14 4.67 -10.33
C ASN A 138 15.39 5.47 -9.26
N LEU A 139 14.05 5.44 -9.27
CA LEU A 139 13.21 6.18 -8.33
C LEU A 139 13.47 5.78 -6.86
N VAL A 140 13.81 4.52 -6.61
CA VAL A 140 14.12 4.01 -5.26
C VAL A 140 15.63 3.89 -4.99
N GLY A 141 16.49 4.26 -5.97
CA GLY A 141 17.95 4.29 -5.86
C GLY A 141 18.60 2.92 -5.71
N ILE A 142 18.25 1.97 -6.61
CA ILE A 142 18.82 0.61 -6.67
C ILE A 142 19.03 0.12 -8.12
N ASP A 143 19.17 1.01 -9.07
CA ASP A 143 19.38 0.70 -10.48
C ASP A 143 20.68 -0.08 -10.73
N ASP A 144 21.72 0.19 -9.95
CA ASP A 144 23.01 -0.55 -9.95
C ASP A 144 22.84 -2.05 -9.59
N LEU A 145 21.72 -2.42 -8.93
CA LEU A 145 21.43 -3.78 -8.51
C LEU A 145 20.53 -4.55 -9.50
N ALA A 146 20.10 -3.93 -10.61
CA ALA A 146 19.09 -4.45 -11.53
C ALA A 146 19.31 -5.91 -11.97
N ASN A 147 20.55 -6.31 -12.21
CA ASN A 147 20.92 -7.66 -12.68
C ASN A 147 21.33 -8.63 -11.54
N ARG A 148 21.32 -8.18 -10.27
CA ARG A 148 21.64 -9.05 -9.14
C ARG A 148 20.47 -9.98 -8.81
N PRO A 149 20.73 -11.25 -8.40
CA PRO A 149 19.71 -12.10 -7.80
C PRO A 149 19.14 -11.47 -6.54
N VAL A 150 17.80 -11.37 -6.44
CA VAL A 150 17.12 -10.71 -5.31
C VAL A 150 17.42 -11.36 -3.97
N GLY A 151 17.58 -12.69 -3.94
CA GLY A 151 17.91 -13.44 -2.72
C GLY A 151 19.31 -13.15 -2.16
N ARG A 152 20.19 -12.45 -2.90
CA ARG A 152 21.51 -12.01 -2.43
C ARG A 152 21.55 -10.59 -1.89
N LEU A 153 20.40 -9.92 -1.84
CA LEU A 153 20.28 -8.57 -1.35
C LEU A 153 20.06 -8.53 0.17
N SER A 154 20.47 -7.42 0.81
CA SER A 154 20.09 -7.15 2.19
C SER A 154 18.57 -6.94 2.32
N GLY A 155 18.00 -7.09 3.53
CA GLY A 155 16.58 -6.86 3.77
C GLY A 155 16.11 -5.50 3.29
N GLY A 156 16.86 -4.44 3.56
CA GLY A 156 16.53 -3.09 3.10
C GLY A 156 16.58 -2.93 1.58
N GLN A 157 17.54 -3.58 0.90
CA GLN A 157 17.58 -3.62 -0.56
C GLN A 157 16.39 -4.38 -1.13
N GLN A 158 16.03 -5.53 -0.56
CA GLN A 158 14.83 -6.28 -0.97
C GLN A 158 13.57 -5.43 -0.78
N GLN A 159 13.47 -4.68 0.31
CA GLN A 159 12.35 -3.77 0.56
C GLN A 159 12.23 -2.70 -0.53
N LYS A 160 13.36 -2.08 -0.94
CA LYS A 160 13.39 -1.15 -2.07
C LYS A 160 12.96 -1.80 -3.39
N VAL A 161 13.36 -3.05 -3.65
CA VAL A 161 12.90 -3.82 -4.83
C VAL A 161 11.39 -3.99 -4.83
N MET A 162 10.80 -4.34 -3.69
CA MET A 162 9.35 -4.49 -3.57
C MET A 162 8.60 -3.17 -3.68
N LEU A 163 9.21 -2.08 -3.19
CA LEU A 163 8.67 -0.74 -3.39
C LEU A 163 8.71 -0.34 -4.88
N ALA A 164 9.83 -0.55 -5.58
CA ALA A 164 9.92 -0.35 -7.03
C ALA A 164 8.86 -1.16 -7.79
N ARG A 165 8.67 -2.44 -7.43
CA ARG A 165 7.61 -3.29 -8.00
C ARG A 165 6.21 -2.72 -7.78
N ALA A 166 5.93 -2.12 -6.62
CA ALA A 166 4.65 -1.49 -6.35
C ALA A 166 4.46 -0.20 -7.16
N LEU A 167 5.55 0.52 -7.46
CA LEU A 167 5.56 1.81 -8.15
C LEU A 167 5.63 1.70 -9.67
N VAL A 168 6.14 0.59 -10.23
CA VAL A 168 6.43 0.43 -11.68
C VAL A 168 5.24 0.74 -12.59
N ARG A 169 4.00 0.61 -12.07
CA ARG A 169 2.75 0.92 -12.80
C ARG A 169 2.31 2.37 -12.68
N LYS A 170 3.05 3.22 -11.95
CA LYS A 170 2.62 4.57 -11.61
C LYS A 170 1.18 4.55 -11.01
N PRO A 171 1.00 3.90 -9.85
CA PRO A 171 -0.32 3.61 -9.29
C PRO A 171 -1.07 4.89 -8.88
N LYS A 172 -2.42 4.86 -8.97
CA LYS A 172 -3.28 5.91 -8.40
C LYS A 172 -3.41 5.80 -6.88
N LEU A 173 -3.23 4.58 -6.34
CA LEU A 173 -3.23 4.30 -4.91
C LEU A 173 -2.05 3.38 -4.57
N LEU A 174 -1.21 3.82 -3.66
CA LEU A 174 -0.09 3.06 -3.11
C LEU A 174 -0.41 2.66 -1.67
N LEU A 175 -0.43 1.35 -1.43
CA LEU A 175 -0.64 0.75 -0.11
C LEU A 175 0.69 0.21 0.41
N LEU A 176 1.10 0.65 1.59
CA LEU A 176 2.38 0.31 2.20
C LEU A 176 2.15 -0.33 3.58
N ASP A 177 2.51 -1.60 3.72
CA ASP A 177 2.44 -2.31 5.00
C ASP A 177 3.83 -2.39 5.63
N GLU A 178 4.05 -1.63 6.71
CA GLU A 178 5.32 -1.51 7.45
C GLU A 178 6.53 -1.20 6.54
N PRO A 179 6.47 -0.14 5.68
CA PRO A 179 7.45 0.08 4.61
C PRO A 179 8.86 0.43 5.09
N PHE A 180 9.08 0.64 6.38
CA PHE A 180 10.36 1.07 6.93
C PHE A 180 11.05 0.02 7.80
N SER A 181 10.46 -1.17 7.96
CA SER A 181 10.89 -2.18 8.94
C SER A 181 12.32 -2.70 8.74
N ALA A 182 12.82 -2.75 7.49
CA ALA A 182 14.16 -3.25 7.16
C ALA A 182 15.10 -2.16 6.61
N LEU A 183 14.67 -0.90 6.54
CA LEU A 183 15.44 0.20 5.95
C LEU A 183 16.38 0.85 6.98
N ASP A 184 17.56 1.25 6.51
CA ASP A 184 18.43 2.19 7.22
C ASP A 184 17.81 3.60 7.29
N GLU A 185 18.32 4.41 8.20
CA GLU A 185 17.79 5.75 8.48
C GLU A 185 17.83 6.68 7.24
N THR A 186 18.86 6.57 6.42
CA THR A 186 19.02 7.39 5.21
C THR A 186 17.94 7.04 4.19
N SER A 187 17.74 5.75 3.93
CA SER A 187 16.69 5.25 3.01
C SER A 187 15.29 5.57 3.54
N ARG A 188 15.05 5.40 4.84
CA ARG A 188 13.80 5.74 5.50
C ARG A 188 13.47 7.23 5.31
N ARG A 189 14.43 8.11 5.56
CA ARG A 189 14.27 9.56 5.41
C ARG A 189 14.01 9.94 3.95
N PHE A 190 14.78 9.42 3.01
CA PHE A 190 14.57 9.67 1.59
C PHE A 190 13.16 9.30 1.15
N ILE A 191 12.68 8.11 1.50
CA ILE A 191 11.32 7.67 1.12
C ILE A 191 10.27 8.58 1.77
N ALA A 192 10.39 8.86 3.06
CA ALA A 192 9.37 9.59 3.81
C ALA A 192 9.32 11.09 3.51
N GLU A 193 10.46 11.71 3.22
CA GLU A 193 10.58 13.18 3.08
C GLU A 193 10.66 13.64 1.62
N THR A 194 11.00 12.73 0.69
CA THR A 194 11.19 13.05 -0.72
C THR A 194 10.27 12.23 -1.61
N LEU A 195 10.37 10.90 -1.59
CA LEU A 195 9.66 10.03 -2.52
C LEU A 195 8.13 10.09 -2.31
N LEU A 196 7.63 9.87 -1.10
CA LEU A 196 6.18 9.88 -0.84
C LEU A 196 5.54 11.23 -1.14
N PRO A 197 6.12 12.39 -0.75
CA PRO A 197 5.61 13.69 -1.16
C PRO A 197 5.53 13.87 -2.68
N SER A 198 6.58 13.51 -3.44
CA SER A 198 6.57 13.65 -4.91
C SER A 198 5.47 12.79 -5.56
N LEU A 199 5.24 11.57 -5.07
CA LEU A 199 4.16 10.72 -5.58
C LEU A 199 2.77 11.34 -5.37
N ILE A 200 2.58 12.07 -4.26
CA ILE A 200 1.31 12.76 -3.97
C ILE A 200 1.14 13.96 -4.91
N GLU A 201 2.20 14.72 -5.14
CA GLU A 201 2.21 15.84 -6.11
C GLU A 201 1.88 15.34 -7.51
N ASP A 202 2.36 14.15 -7.89
CA ASP A 202 2.02 13.46 -9.15
C ASP A 202 0.61 12.85 -9.16
N GLY A 203 -0.18 13.04 -8.09
CA GLY A 203 -1.58 12.63 -8.01
C GLY A 203 -1.83 11.24 -7.46
N CYS A 204 -0.82 10.55 -6.93
CA CYS A 204 -0.97 9.29 -6.22
C CYS A 204 -1.61 9.53 -4.83
N THR A 205 -2.43 8.60 -4.38
CA THR A 205 -2.88 8.52 -2.99
C THR A 205 -2.02 7.50 -2.27
N VAL A 206 -1.56 7.81 -1.06
CA VAL A 206 -0.73 6.88 -0.27
C VAL A 206 -1.44 6.52 1.03
N VAL A 207 -1.57 5.23 1.29
CA VAL A 207 -2.02 4.69 2.58
C VAL A 207 -0.90 3.85 3.15
N MET A 208 -0.36 4.28 4.26
CA MET A 208 0.74 3.60 4.94
C MET A 208 0.28 3.12 6.30
N VAL A 209 0.57 1.88 6.64
CA VAL A 209 0.37 1.35 7.99
C VAL A 209 1.71 1.17 8.70
N SER A 210 1.74 1.48 10.00
CA SER A 210 2.92 1.35 10.84
C SER A 210 2.55 1.06 12.30
N HIS A 211 3.40 0.34 13.01
CA HIS A 211 3.33 0.23 14.45
C HIS A 211 4.09 1.38 15.17
N ASP A 212 4.97 2.09 14.45
CA ASP A 212 5.69 3.24 14.96
C ASP A 212 4.80 4.49 14.94
N VAL A 213 4.23 4.81 16.10
CA VAL A 213 3.34 5.97 16.28
C VAL A 213 4.09 7.30 16.33
N SER A 214 5.41 7.27 16.55
CA SER A 214 6.26 8.46 16.67
C SER A 214 6.67 8.99 15.29
N PHE A 215 6.73 8.14 14.29
CA PHE A 215 7.17 8.51 12.96
C PHE A 215 6.01 8.96 12.07
N LYS A 216 6.14 10.16 11.52
CA LYS A 216 5.15 10.74 10.60
C LYS A 216 5.83 11.25 9.34
N PRO A 217 5.52 10.69 8.15
CA PRO A 217 6.06 11.16 6.88
C PRO A 217 5.67 12.61 6.60
N LYS A 218 6.52 13.33 5.86
CA LYS A 218 6.23 14.68 5.38
C LYS A 218 5.00 14.65 4.45
N GLY A 219 4.11 15.63 4.57
CA GLY A 219 2.89 15.70 3.75
C GLY A 219 1.76 14.77 4.22
N CYS A 220 1.89 14.11 5.39
CA CYS A 220 0.80 13.32 5.96
C CYS A 220 -0.39 14.21 6.33
N THR A 221 -1.53 13.99 5.66
CA THR A 221 -2.77 14.78 5.80
C THR A 221 -3.77 14.15 6.76
N MET A 222 -3.70 12.82 6.97
CA MET A 222 -4.61 12.10 7.84
C MET A 222 -3.83 11.08 8.67
N THR A 223 -4.16 10.98 9.95
CA THR A 223 -3.66 9.91 10.83
C THR A 223 -4.86 9.15 11.41
N VAL A 224 -4.85 7.83 11.26
CA VAL A 224 -5.88 6.92 11.76
C VAL A 224 -5.25 6.01 12.82
N ARG A 225 -5.81 5.99 14.02
CA ARG A 225 -5.37 5.08 15.08
C ARG A 225 -6.28 3.89 15.18
N MET A 226 -5.69 2.70 15.12
CA MET A 226 -6.41 1.44 15.28
C MET A 226 -6.02 0.74 16.58
N ASN A 227 -7.01 0.13 17.23
CA ASN A 227 -6.81 -0.74 18.38
C ASN A 227 -7.87 -1.85 18.39
N SER A 228 -7.45 -3.10 18.61
CA SER A 228 -8.34 -4.27 18.74
C SER A 228 -9.39 -4.35 17.61
N GLY A 229 -8.96 -4.19 16.36
CA GLY A 229 -9.80 -4.27 15.17
C GLY A 229 -10.73 -3.08 14.92
N ARG A 230 -10.58 -1.97 15.67
CA ARG A 230 -11.43 -0.78 15.55
C ARG A 230 -10.61 0.47 15.28
N ILE A 231 -11.21 1.42 14.60
CA ILE A 231 -10.69 2.79 14.54
C ILE A 231 -11.10 3.49 15.84
N VAL A 232 -10.10 3.98 16.58
CA VAL A 232 -10.30 4.68 17.85
C VAL A 232 -10.13 6.18 17.72
N GLU A 233 -9.41 6.64 16.69
CA GLU A 233 -9.13 8.07 16.49
C GLU A 233 -8.84 8.35 15.00
N VAL A 234 -9.33 9.48 14.49
CA VAL A 234 -8.99 10.01 13.16
C VAL A 234 -8.65 11.48 13.31
N ASN A 235 -7.43 11.85 12.91
CA ASN A 235 -6.95 13.22 12.92
C ASN A 235 -6.68 13.69 11.49
N LEU A 236 -7.30 14.78 11.08
CA LEU A 236 -7.05 15.50 9.83
C LEU A 236 -6.11 16.68 10.11
N ARG A 237 -5.26 16.99 9.14
CA ARG A 237 -4.40 18.18 9.16
C ARG A 237 -4.84 19.19 8.12
#